data_3bf2c6033e90eb18367132b058b347b4
#
_entry.id   3bf2c6033e90eb18367132b058b347b4
#
_cell.length_a   1.000
_cell.length_b   1.000
_cell.length_c   1.000
_cell.angle_alpha   90.00
_cell.angle_beta   90.00
_cell.angle_gamma   90.00
#
_symmetry.space_group_name_H-M   'P 1'
#
loop_
_entity.id
_entity.type
_entity.pdbx_description
1 polymer ?
#
loop_
_entity_poly.entity_id
_entity_poly.type
_entity_poly.pdbx_seq_one_letter_code
_entity_poly.pdbx_strand_id
1 'polypeptide(L)'
;MTEISQPSSEGTPPATLPQALRKPRLRRWEAAEYLKLVHGIEVAPATLAKWASTGGGPGYQKSLRTPLYPVGELDRWAADRLGTIMRSSSDTGDAA
;
A
#
# COMPACT_ATOMS: atom_id res chain seq x y z
N MET A 1 -16.89 -3.27 -26.62
CA MET A 1 -16.88 -3.35 -26.18
C MET A 1 -16.70 -3.37 -25.32
N THR A 2 -16.71 -3.53 -25.00
CA THR A 2 -16.64 -3.64 -24.28
C THR A 2 -16.34 -3.70 -23.36
N GLU A 3 -16.28 -3.77 -22.75
CA GLU A 3 -16.04 -3.89 -21.92
C GLU A 3 -15.75 -4.02 -21.08
N ILE A 4 -15.76 -4.17 -20.77
CA ILE A 4 -15.45 -4.24 -20.08
C ILE A 4 -15.20 -4.50 -19.24
N SER A 5 -15.19 -4.76 -18.75
CA SER A 5 -14.98 -4.97 -17.96
C SER A 5 -14.70 -5.12 -17.05
N GLN A 6 -14.77 -5.29 -16.39
CA GLN A 6 -14.45 -5.35 -15.52
C GLN A 6 -14.40 -5.80 -14.74
N PRO A 7 -14.21 -6.12 -14.42
CA PRO A 7 -14.17 -6.68 -13.52
C PRO A 7 -14.16 -6.64 -12.32
N SER A 8 -14.14 -6.72 -11.81
CA SER A 8 -13.98 -6.52 -10.79
C SER A 8 -13.56 -7.01 -9.96
N SER A 9 -13.18 -7.15 -9.86
CA SER A 9 -12.91 -7.62 -9.06
C SER A 9 -12.49 -7.52 -7.84
N GLU A 10 -12.73 -8.08 -7.02
CA GLU A 10 -12.34 -8.07 -5.74
C GLU A 10 -10.98 -8.49 -5.61
N GLY A 11 -10.20 -7.98 -4.71
CA GLY A 11 -8.83 -8.34 -4.53
C GLY A 11 -7.90 -7.76 -5.54
N THR A 12 -8.44 -7.23 -6.60
CA THR A 12 -7.59 -6.61 -7.59
C THR A 12 -7.60 -5.09 -7.41
N PRO A 13 -6.53 -4.44 -7.83
CA PRO A 13 -6.52 -2.98 -7.77
C PRO A 13 -7.66 -2.42 -8.59
N PRO A 14 -8.20 -1.29 -8.18
CA PRO A 14 -9.27 -0.68 -8.94
C PRO A 14 -8.86 -0.42 -10.37
N ALA A 15 -9.79 -0.55 -11.29
CA ALA A 15 -9.51 -0.23 -12.67
C ALA A 15 -9.12 1.23 -12.82
N THR A 16 -9.52 2.05 -11.86
CA THR A 16 -9.19 3.47 -11.91
C THR A 16 -7.80 3.76 -11.37
N LEU A 17 -7.09 2.75 -10.90
CA LEU A 17 -5.73 2.98 -10.43
C LEU A 17 -4.88 3.54 -11.55
N PRO A 18 -4.17 4.66 -11.32
CA PRO A 18 -3.34 5.24 -12.37
C PRO A 18 -2.37 4.22 -12.94
N GLN A 19 -2.18 4.30 -14.23
CA GLN A 19 -1.33 3.34 -14.88
C GLN A 19 0.09 3.35 -14.33
N ALA A 20 0.56 4.50 -13.90
CA ALA A 20 1.89 4.61 -13.33
C ALA A 20 2.06 3.73 -12.10
N LEU A 21 0.96 3.39 -11.43
CA LEU A 21 1.00 2.57 -10.23
C LEU A 21 0.72 1.10 -10.49
N ARG A 22 0.55 0.73 -11.76
CA ARG A 22 0.25 -0.67 -12.10
C ARG A 22 1.50 -1.45 -12.46
N LYS A 23 2.58 -1.16 -11.77
CA LYS A 23 3.86 -1.82 -11.98
C LYS A 23 4.12 -2.77 -10.83
N PRO A 24 4.97 -3.78 -11.04
CA PRO A 24 5.28 -4.70 -9.95
C PRO A 24 6.09 -4.04 -8.83
N ARG A 25 6.80 -2.97 -9.14
CA ARG A 25 7.59 -2.25 -8.15
C ARG A 25 7.38 -0.77 -8.34
N LEU A 26 7.28 -0.06 -7.21
CA LEU A 26 6.95 1.36 -7.23
C LEU A 26 8.05 2.15 -6.56
N ARG A 27 8.25 3.37 -7.03
CA ARG A 27 9.13 4.28 -6.34
C ARG A 27 8.46 4.78 -5.07
N ARG A 28 9.25 5.46 -4.24
CA ARG A 28 8.77 5.85 -2.92
C ARG A 28 7.50 6.71 -2.99
N TRP A 29 7.50 7.71 -3.87
CA TRP A 29 6.31 8.55 -3.96
C TRP A 29 5.13 7.79 -4.57
N GLU A 30 5.43 6.85 -5.47
CA GLU A 30 4.38 6.01 -6.04
C GLU A 30 3.83 5.05 -5.00
N ALA A 31 4.70 4.54 -4.14
CA ALA A 31 4.26 3.65 -3.08
C ALA A 31 3.32 4.36 -2.12
N ALA A 32 3.63 5.61 -1.79
CA ALA A 32 2.76 6.40 -0.94
C ALA A 32 1.39 6.58 -1.59
N GLU A 33 1.38 6.86 -2.88
CA GLU A 33 0.13 7.02 -3.60
C GLU A 33 -0.65 5.72 -3.66
N TYR A 34 0.05 4.61 -3.90
CA TYR A 34 -0.58 3.30 -3.94
C TYR A 34 -1.25 2.97 -2.62
N LEU A 35 -0.55 3.20 -1.51
CA LEU A 35 -1.12 2.92 -0.19
C LEU A 35 -2.37 3.74 0.04
N LYS A 36 -2.37 4.97 -0.42
CA LYS A 36 -3.53 5.82 -0.25
C LYS A 36 -4.71 5.37 -1.10
N LEU A 37 -4.45 5.08 -2.37
CA LEU A 37 -5.52 4.76 -3.31
C LEU A 37 -6.06 3.35 -3.14
N VAL A 38 -5.19 2.40 -2.81
CA VAL A 38 -5.61 1.00 -2.73
C VAL A 38 -6.01 0.62 -1.32
N HIS A 39 -5.26 1.09 -0.33
CA HIS A 39 -5.46 0.67 1.05
C HIS A 39 -6.00 1.76 1.95
N GLY A 40 -6.09 2.98 1.46
CA GLY A 40 -6.60 4.07 2.28
C GLY A 40 -5.66 4.51 3.38
N ILE A 41 -4.39 4.17 3.26
CA ILE A 41 -3.41 4.52 4.27
C ILE A 41 -2.64 5.75 3.79
N GLU A 42 -2.66 6.81 4.56
CA GLU A 42 -1.97 8.05 4.20
C GLU A 42 -0.60 8.08 4.83
N VAL A 43 0.41 8.02 3.99
CA VAL A 43 1.81 8.05 4.43
C VAL A 43 2.56 8.94 3.46
N ALA A 44 3.32 9.86 3.99
CA ALA A 44 4.13 10.73 3.13
C ALA A 44 5.37 9.98 2.64
N PRO A 45 5.86 10.30 1.44
CA PRO A 45 7.12 9.70 1.00
C PRO A 45 8.26 9.90 1.98
N ALA A 46 8.30 11.05 2.65
CA ALA A 46 9.34 11.30 3.64
C ALA A 46 9.25 10.33 4.80
N THR A 47 8.04 9.93 5.17
CA THR A 47 7.86 8.96 6.23
C THR A 47 8.36 7.59 5.80
N LEU A 48 8.10 7.22 4.55
CA LEU A 48 8.64 5.97 4.03
C LEU A 48 10.16 5.99 4.04
N ALA A 49 10.75 7.13 3.70
CA ALA A 49 12.20 7.28 3.73
C ALA A 49 12.74 7.10 5.15
N LYS A 50 12.05 7.67 6.11
CA LYS A 50 12.47 7.54 7.51
C LYS A 50 12.41 6.08 7.94
N TRP A 51 11.34 5.40 7.61
CA TRP A 51 11.20 4.00 7.98
C TRP A 51 12.21 3.11 7.27
N ALA A 52 12.64 3.50 6.09
CA ALA A 52 13.67 2.74 5.40
C ALA A 52 14.98 2.74 6.20
N SER A 53 15.22 3.81 6.94
CA SER A 53 16.41 3.89 7.78
C SER A 53 16.19 3.26 9.15
N THR A 54 15.03 3.51 9.74
CA THR A 54 14.81 3.12 11.14
C THR A 54 14.01 1.84 11.29
N GLY A 55 13.36 1.39 10.21
CA GLY A 55 12.52 0.20 10.28
C GLY A 55 11.07 0.57 10.49
N GLY A 56 10.19 -0.40 10.30
CA GLY A 56 8.78 -0.23 10.55
C GLY A 56 7.94 0.00 9.32
N GLY A 57 8.54 0.22 8.18
CA GLY A 57 7.80 0.42 6.95
C GLY A 57 7.73 -0.82 6.10
N PRO A 58 7.16 -0.68 4.90
CA PRO A 58 7.10 -1.82 3.97
C PRO A 58 8.49 -2.21 3.49
N GLY A 59 8.63 -3.47 3.13
CA GLY A 59 9.88 -3.93 2.55
C GLY A 59 10.15 -3.26 1.22
N TYR A 60 11.41 -3.10 0.90
CA TYR A 60 11.78 -2.48 -0.36
C TYR A 60 13.10 -3.05 -0.86
N GLN A 61 13.36 -2.82 -2.13
CA GLN A 61 14.59 -3.24 -2.77
C GLN A 61 15.27 -2.00 -3.35
N LYS A 62 16.55 -2.12 -3.58
CA LYS A 62 17.28 -1.02 -4.21
C LYS A 62 17.77 -1.45 -5.58
N SER A 63 17.50 -0.62 -6.56
CA SER A 63 18.10 -0.76 -7.87
C SER A 63 19.10 0.38 -7.99
N LEU A 64 20.38 0.04 -7.83
CA LEU A 64 21.42 1.05 -7.70
C LEU A 64 21.11 1.89 -6.46
N ARG A 65 20.74 3.14 -6.63
CA ARG A 65 20.42 4.00 -5.51
C ARG A 65 18.94 4.28 -5.36
N THR A 66 18.13 3.68 -6.22
CA THR A 66 16.71 3.96 -6.24
C THR A 66 15.97 2.91 -5.43
N PRO A 67 15.28 3.31 -4.36
CA PRO A 67 14.46 2.36 -3.63
C PRO A 67 13.21 2.02 -4.43
N LEU A 68 12.90 0.74 -4.47
CA LEU A 68 11.72 0.24 -5.17
C LEU A 68 10.92 -0.60 -4.20
N TYR A 69 9.62 -0.37 -4.18
CA TYR A 69 8.72 -1.07 -3.26
C TYR A 69 7.90 -2.08 -4.04
N PRO A 70 8.16 -3.39 -3.86
CA PRO A 70 7.32 -4.39 -4.52
C PRO A 70 5.88 -4.24 -4.03
N VAL A 71 4.94 -4.33 -4.96
CA VAL A 71 3.54 -4.15 -4.61
C VAL A 71 3.10 -5.18 -3.57
N GLY A 72 3.59 -6.41 -3.68
CA GLY A 72 3.25 -7.44 -2.71
C GLY A 72 3.68 -7.07 -1.29
N GLU A 73 4.83 -6.41 -1.16
CA GLU A 73 5.29 -5.97 0.15
C GLU A 73 4.43 -4.85 0.70
N LEU A 74 3.98 -3.94 -0.18
CA LEU A 74 3.07 -2.89 0.24
C LEU A 74 1.76 -3.48 0.73
N ASP A 75 1.25 -4.45 0.00
CA ASP A 75 -0.01 -5.09 0.38
C ASP A 75 0.13 -5.81 1.72
N ARG A 76 1.23 -6.52 1.92
CA ARG A 76 1.43 -7.25 3.16
C ARG A 76 1.60 -6.30 4.33
N TRP A 77 2.40 -5.25 4.14
CA TRP A 77 2.60 -4.27 5.20
C TRP A 77 1.27 -3.60 5.57
N ALA A 78 0.47 -3.28 4.55
CA ALA A 78 -0.83 -2.64 4.80
C ALA A 78 -1.74 -3.56 5.60
N ALA A 79 -1.75 -4.84 5.25
CA ALA A 79 -2.60 -5.79 5.98
C ALA A 79 -2.17 -5.89 7.43
N ASP A 80 -0.86 -5.94 7.68
CA ASP A 80 -0.37 -6.00 9.05
C ASP A 80 -0.70 -4.74 9.81
N ARG A 81 -0.57 -3.61 9.16
CA ARG A 81 -0.78 -2.34 9.83
C ARG A 81 -2.24 -2.11 10.17
N LEU A 82 -3.14 -2.51 9.27
CA LEU A 82 -4.56 -2.32 9.50
C LEU A 82 -5.11 -3.30 10.53
N GLY A 83 -4.54 -4.49 10.57
CA GLY A 83 -4.92 -5.46 11.60
C GLY A 83 -6.33 -5.97 11.44
N THR A 84 -6.92 -6.30 12.55
CA THR A 84 -8.24 -6.94 12.59
C THR A 84 -9.33 -5.91 12.35
N ILE A 85 -10.38 -6.34 11.67
CA ILE A 85 -11.54 -5.47 11.47
C ILE A 85 -12.24 -5.26 12.80
N MET A 86 -12.46 -3.99 13.11
CA MET A 86 -13.19 -3.63 14.31
C MET A 86 -14.62 -3.34 13.98
N ARG A 87 -15.52 -3.75 14.84
CA ARG A 87 -16.94 -3.50 14.63
C ARG A 87 -17.48 -2.43 15.54
N SER A 88 -16.73 -2.07 16.57
CA SER A 88 -17.07 -0.95 17.40
C SER A 88 -15.81 -0.49 18.10
N SER A 89 -15.82 0.73 18.56
CA SER A 89 -14.63 1.26 19.20
C SER A 89 -14.32 0.54 20.51
N SER A 90 -15.29 -0.11 21.11
CA SER A 90 -15.01 -0.83 22.34
C SER A 90 -14.25 -2.13 22.08
N ASP A 91 -14.22 -2.59 20.84
CA ASP A 91 -13.45 -3.78 20.50
C ASP A 91 -11.97 -3.57 20.68
N THR A 92 -11.56 -2.36 20.56
CA THR A 92 -10.15 -2.09 20.62
C THR A 92 -9.64 -2.27 22.01
N GLY A 93 -10.45 -2.11 22.74
CA GLY A 93 -10.03 -2.23 23.87
C GLY A 93 -8.81 -2.20 24.38
N ASP A 94 -8.92 -2.20 24.24
CA ASP A 94 -8.33 -2.33 24.62
C ASP A 94 -7.79 -1.92 24.92
N ALA A 95 -7.87 -1.99 24.85
CA ALA A 95 -7.44 -1.75 25.09
C ALA A 95 -7.16 -1.24 25.63
N ALA A 96 -7.25 -1.15 25.81
CA ALA A 96 -7.00 -0.62 26.34
C ALA A 96 -6.61 -0.34 26.70
#